data_e7130f49230ae5461fb09855740b7e5e
#
_entry.id   e7130f49230ae5461fb09855740b7e5e
#
_cell.length_a   1.000
_cell.length_b   1.000
_cell.length_c   1.000
_cell.angle_alpha   90.00
_cell.angle_beta   90.00
_cell.angle_gamma   90.00
#
_symmetry.space_group_name_H-M   'P 1'
#
loop_
_entity.id
_entity.type
_entity.pdbx_description
1 polymer ?
#
loop_
_entity_poly.entity_id
_entity_poly.type
_entity_poly.pdbx_seq_one_letter_code
_entity_poly.pdbx_strand_id
1 'polypeptide(L)'
;APAPPPAPAPAPPPAPAPPPAPVAQSPEATAVAQGLQQLVQHLQACPLNGSEKRQLAEGSKAAEKLKEKLTYGQVEEDVIVQCNRLVSSVLQRDYATASAVQVALVNSHWAAHKDWLKGVKFLCQLAQKKMQ
;
A
#
# COMPACT_ATOMS: atom_id res chain seq x y z
N ALA A 1 39.10 -27.01 -48.16
CA ALA A 1 38.80 -27.11 -46.74
C ALA A 1 37.32 -26.82 -46.52
N PRO A 2 36.64 -27.62 -45.75
CA PRO A 2 35.26 -27.33 -45.45
C PRO A 2 35.17 -26.00 -44.71
N ALA A 3 34.22 -25.17 -45.11
CA ALA A 3 33.96 -23.92 -44.40
C ALA A 3 33.63 -24.22 -42.94
N PRO A 4 34.17 -23.41 -42.00
CA PRO A 4 33.77 -23.59 -40.62
C PRO A 4 32.25 -23.44 -40.48
N PRO A 5 31.60 -24.17 -39.63
CA PRO A 5 30.17 -23.98 -39.42
C PRO A 5 29.94 -22.52 -39.06
N PRO A 6 28.86 -21.92 -39.56
CA PRO A 6 28.57 -20.55 -39.19
C PRO A 6 28.44 -20.45 -37.67
N ALA A 7 29.04 -19.41 -37.09
CA ALA A 7 28.90 -19.17 -35.66
C ALA A 7 27.39 -19.12 -35.33
N PRO A 8 26.98 -19.73 -34.23
CA PRO A 8 25.59 -19.60 -33.86
C PRO A 8 25.24 -18.13 -33.77
N ALA A 9 24.11 -17.75 -34.34
CA ALA A 9 23.66 -16.38 -34.28
C ALA A 9 23.63 -15.94 -32.80
N PRO A 10 24.10 -14.72 -32.50
CA PRO A 10 24.04 -14.25 -31.15
C PRO A 10 22.57 -14.33 -30.68
N ALA A 11 22.36 -14.80 -29.49
CA ALA A 11 21.03 -14.83 -28.93
C ALA A 11 20.40 -13.45 -29.08
N PRO A 12 19.13 -13.34 -29.49
CA PRO A 12 18.49 -12.02 -29.55
C PRO A 12 18.60 -11.38 -28.18
N PRO A 13 18.83 -10.05 -28.12
CA PRO A 13 18.86 -9.37 -26.84
C PRO A 13 17.56 -9.69 -26.10
N PRO A 14 17.62 -9.91 -24.79
CA PRO A 14 16.38 -10.14 -24.04
C PRO A 14 15.42 -9.00 -24.34
N ALA A 15 14.18 -9.34 -24.66
CA ALA A 15 13.15 -8.33 -24.87
C ALA A 15 13.17 -7.39 -23.67
N PRO A 16 13.00 -6.08 -23.88
CA PRO A 16 12.86 -5.17 -22.75
C PRO A 16 11.81 -5.74 -21.82
N ALA A 17 12.09 -5.73 -20.52
CA ALA A 17 11.16 -6.24 -19.55
C ALA A 17 9.79 -5.59 -19.82
N PRO A 18 8.70 -6.37 -19.93
CA PRO A 18 7.39 -5.78 -20.10
C PRO A 18 7.12 -4.84 -18.92
N PRO A 19 6.33 -3.77 -19.12
CA PRO A 19 5.93 -2.94 -18.01
C PRO A 19 5.39 -3.85 -16.90
N PRO A 20 5.66 -3.53 -15.62
CA PRO A 20 5.27 -4.44 -14.55
C PRO A 20 3.81 -4.81 -14.70
N ALA A 21 3.56 -6.08 -14.96
CA ALA A 21 2.19 -6.60 -15.01
C ALA A 21 1.68 -6.69 -13.57
N PRO A 22 0.36 -6.50 -13.36
CA PRO A 22 -0.21 -6.75 -12.05
C PRO A 22 0.17 -8.16 -11.59
N VAL A 23 0.80 -8.26 -10.42
CA VAL A 23 1.13 -9.56 -9.85
C VAL A 23 -0.07 -10.08 -9.07
N ALA A 24 -0.21 -11.40 -8.97
CA ALA A 24 -1.24 -11.99 -8.14
C ALA A 24 -1.04 -11.48 -6.71
N GLN A 25 -2.04 -10.79 -6.19
CA GLN A 25 -1.97 -10.24 -4.84
C GLN A 25 -2.17 -11.36 -3.83
N SER A 26 -1.38 -11.33 -2.75
CA SER A 26 -1.61 -12.21 -1.62
C SER A 26 -2.96 -11.87 -0.96
N PRO A 27 -3.56 -12.81 -0.21
CA PRO A 27 -4.79 -12.50 0.52
C PRO A 27 -4.63 -11.29 1.44
N GLU A 28 -3.47 -11.12 2.05
CA GLU A 28 -3.18 -9.99 2.93
C GLU A 28 -3.18 -8.67 2.15
N ALA A 29 -2.58 -8.65 0.97
CA ALA A 29 -2.56 -7.45 0.12
C ALA A 29 -3.96 -7.05 -0.30
N THR A 30 -4.79 -8.02 -0.70
CA THR A 30 -6.19 -7.79 -1.05
C THR A 30 -6.96 -7.26 0.17
N ALA A 31 -6.74 -7.84 1.33
CA ALA A 31 -7.40 -7.40 2.57
C ALA A 31 -7.02 -5.96 2.92
N VAL A 32 -5.76 -5.59 2.76
CA VAL A 32 -5.31 -4.21 2.99
C VAL A 32 -6.02 -3.24 2.05
N ALA A 33 -6.06 -3.56 0.76
CA ALA A 33 -6.69 -2.70 -0.22
C ALA A 33 -8.18 -2.51 0.07
N GLN A 34 -8.89 -3.60 0.34
CA GLN A 34 -10.31 -3.56 0.66
C GLN A 34 -10.57 -2.82 1.98
N GLY A 35 -9.76 -3.08 3.00
CA GLY A 35 -9.90 -2.44 4.29
C GLY A 35 -9.68 -0.95 4.23
N LEU A 36 -8.68 -0.50 3.49
CA LEU A 36 -8.43 0.93 3.28
C LEU A 36 -9.60 1.59 2.55
N GLN A 37 -10.16 0.93 1.55
CA GLN A 37 -11.32 1.43 0.83
C GLN A 37 -12.52 1.58 1.76
N GLN A 38 -12.79 0.56 2.57
CA GLN A 38 -13.87 0.62 3.57
C GLN A 38 -13.64 1.74 4.56
N LEU A 39 -12.42 1.90 5.06
CA LEU A 39 -12.08 2.95 6.00
C LEU A 39 -12.33 4.33 5.41
N VAL A 40 -11.89 4.56 4.19
CA VAL A 40 -12.10 5.83 3.50
C VAL A 40 -13.61 6.09 3.33
N GLN A 41 -14.38 5.08 2.93
CA GLN A 41 -15.83 5.21 2.77
C GLN A 41 -16.51 5.57 4.09
N HIS A 42 -16.12 4.92 5.18
CA HIS A 42 -16.66 5.23 6.50
C HIS A 42 -16.36 6.68 6.91
N LEU A 43 -15.14 7.12 6.66
CA LEU A 43 -14.75 8.49 7.00
C LEU A 43 -15.46 9.52 6.13
N GLN A 44 -15.70 9.21 4.86
CA GLN A 44 -16.45 10.09 3.97
C GLN A 44 -17.90 10.26 4.41
N ALA A 45 -18.45 9.25 5.06
CA ALA A 45 -19.82 9.29 5.59
C ALA A 45 -19.91 10.09 6.90
N CYS A 46 -18.78 10.35 7.56
CA CYS A 46 -18.77 11.10 8.81
C CYS A 46 -18.79 12.62 8.54
N PRO A 47 -19.40 13.41 9.42
CA PRO A 47 -19.33 14.89 9.31
C PRO A 47 -17.87 15.32 9.59
N LEU A 48 -17.26 16.00 8.62
CA LEU A 48 -15.88 16.43 8.69
C LEU A 48 -15.80 17.96 8.53
N ASN A 49 -14.94 18.60 9.31
CA ASN A 49 -14.63 20.02 9.10
C ASN A 49 -13.62 20.17 7.94
N GLY A 50 -13.25 21.42 7.60
CA GLY A 50 -12.35 21.68 6.48
C GLY A 50 -10.98 21.02 6.61
N SER A 51 -10.39 21.04 7.80
CA SER A 51 -9.10 20.39 8.08
C SER A 51 -9.21 18.88 7.96
N GLU A 52 -10.28 18.32 8.50
CA GLU A 52 -10.51 16.87 8.46
C GLU A 52 -10.74 16.38 7.04
N LYS A 53 -11.46 17.14 6.22
CA LYS A 53 -11.62 16.82 4.79
C LYS A 53 -10.29 16.80 4.06
N ARG A 54 -9.39 17.73 4.37
CA ARG A 54 -8.04 17.75 3.81
C ARG A 54 -7.26 16.51 4.23
N GLN A 55 -7.31 16.14 5.50
CA GLN A 55 -6.65 14.94 6.00
C GLN A 55 -7.19 13.69 5.31
N LEU A 56 -8.50 13.63 5.13
CA LEU A 56 -9.11 12.50 4.43
C LEU A 56 -8.68 12.46 2.97
N ALA A 57 -8.60 13.60 2.30
CA ALA A 57 -8.13 13.67 0.92
C ALA A 57 -6.69 13.16 0.80
N GLU A 58 -5.81 13.59 1.70
CA GLU A 58 -4.43 13.11 1.74
C GLU A 58 -4.36 11.60 2.03
N GLY A 59 -5.15 11.14 3.00
CA GLY A 59 -5.23 9.73 3.33
C GLY A 59 -5.79 8.89 2.19
N SER A 60 -6.78 9.40 1.48
CA SER A 60 -7.37 8.74 0.32
C SER A 60 -6.34 8.58 -0.80
N LYS A 61 -5.58 9.63 -1.09
CA LYS A 61 -4.49 9.57 -2.07
C LYS A 61 -3.44 8.56 -1.65
N ALA A 62 -3.08 8.54 -0.39
CA ALA A 62 -2.11 7.57 0.14
C ALA A 62 -2.63 6.15 0.01
N ALA A 63 -3.91 5.92 0.28
CA ALA A 63 -4.52 4.61 0.13
C ALA A 63 -4.49 4.14 -1.32
N GLU A 64 -4.79 5.02 -2.27
CA GLU A 64 -4.70 4.71 -3.69
C GLU A 64 -3.27 4.37 -4.11
N LYS A 65 -2.31 5.14 -3.62
CA LYS A 65 -0.90 4.91 -3.90
C LYS A 65 -0.43 3.56 -3.35
N LEU A 66 -0.84 3.23 -2.14
CA LEU A 66 -0.56 1.93 -1.55
C LEU A 66 -1.20 0.80 -2.34
N LYS A 67 -2.44 0.95 -2.75
CA LYS A 67 -3.14 -0.05 -3.59
C LYS A 67 -2.39 -0.27 -4.90
N GLU A 68 -1.94 0.78 -5.55
CA GLU A 68 -1.15 0.69 -6.77
C GLU A 68 0.14 -0.07 -6.53
N LYS A 69 0.87 0.27 -5.47
CA LYS A 69 2.10 -0.44 -5.12
C LYS A 69 1.85 -1.91 -4.80
N LEU A 70 0.76 -2.23 -4.12
CA LEU A 70 0.38 -3.61 -3.85
C LEU A 70 0.07 -4.37 -5.15
N THR A 71 -0.61 -3.72 -6.09
CA THR A 71 -0.95 -4.31 -7.38
C THR A 71 0.31 -4.69 -8.16
N TYR A 72 1.36 -3.89 -8.09
CA TYR A 72 2.60 -4.13 -8.81
C TYR A 72 3.68 -4.84 -7.98
N GLY A 73 3.33 -5.33 -6.79
CA GLY A 73 4.26 -6.07 -5.95
C GLY A 73 5.42 -5.24 -5.42
N GLN A 74 5.24 -3.93 -5.28
CA GLN A 74 6.28 -3.01 -4.84
C GLN A 74 6.35 -2.85 -3.32
N VAL A 75 5.47 -3.54 -2.59
CA VAL A 75 5.43 -3.49 -1.13
C VAL A 75 5.97 -4.81 -0.58
N GLU A 76 6.88 -4.71 0.38
CA GLU A 76 7.44 -5.88 1.05
C GLU A 76 6.35 -6.65 1.79
N GLU A 77 6.48 -7.97 1.83
CA GLU A 77 5.50 -8.82 2.51
C GLU A 77 5.34 -8.42 3.98
N ASP A 78 6.44 -8.13 4.65
CA ASP A 78 6.44 -7.65 6.03
C ASP A 78 5.56 -6.40 6.20
N VAL A 79 5.71 -5.44 5.30
CA VAL A 79 4.91 -4.21 5.29
C VAL A 79 3.44 -4.54 5.03
N ILE A 80 3.17 -5.46 4.11
CA ILE A 80 1.79 -5.88 3.79
C ILE A 80 1.12 -6.47 5.04
N VAL A 81 1.81 -7.36 5.75
CA VAL A 81 1.28 -7.98 6.97
C VAL A 81 0.99 -6.92 8.03
N GLN A 82 1.92 -5.97 8.22
CA GLN A 82 1.72 -4.89 9.18
C GLN A 82 0.57 -3.97 8.79
N CYS A 83 0.45 -3.63 7.52
CA CYS A 83 -0.66 -2.81 7.02
C CYS A 83 -2.00 -3.53 7.21
N ASN A 84 -2.05 -4.83 6.94
CA ASN A 84 -3.25 -5.62 7.16
C ASN A 84 -3.67 -5.57 8.64
N ARG A 85 -2.71 -5.75 9.53
CA ARG A 85 -2.95 -5.68 10.97
C ARG A 85 -3.44 -4.29 11.38
N LEU A 86 -2.81 -3.25 10.83
CA LEU A 86 -3.19 -1.85 11.08
C LEU A 86 -4.64 -1.60 10.69
N VAL A 87 -4.98 -1.93 9.44
CA VAL A 87 -6.31 -1.70 8.90
C VAL A 87 -7.35 -2.51 9.66
N SER A 88 -7.09 -3.78 9.93
CA SER A 88 -7.98 -4.63 10.71
C SER A 88 -8.22 -4.05 12.11
N SER A 89 -7.17 -3.57 12.76
CA SER A 89 -7.27 -2.97 14.08
C SER A 89 -8.16 -1.72 14.06
N VAL A 90 -7.96 -0.85 13.06
CA VAL A 90 -8.77 0.35 12.90
C VAL A 90 -10.24 0.00 12.69
N LEU A 91 -10.52 -0.98 11.82
CA LEU A 91 -11.89 -1.39 11.52
C LEU A 91 -12.57 -2.05 12.73
N GLN A 92 -11.80 -2.71 13.59
CA GLN A 92 -12.28 -3.29 14.84
C GLN A 92 -12.32 -2.27 15.98
N ARG A 93 -11.93 -1.02 15.70
CA ARG A 93 -11.84 0.07 16.67
C ARG A 93 -10.80 -0.19 17.77
N ASP A 94 -9.80 -1.00 17.46
CA ASP A 94 -8.65 -1.24 18.34
C ASP A 94 -7.54 -0.25 17.99
N TYR A 95 -7.73 0.99 18.39
CA TYR A 95 -6.81 2.08 18.01
C TYR A 95 -5.47 1.98 18.71
N ALA A 96 -5.41 1.34 19.86
CA ALA A 96 -4.14 1.12 20.57
C ALA A 96 -3.21 0.25 19.73
N THR A 97 -3.71 -0.87 19.21
CA THR A 97 -2.94 -1.76 18.32
C THR A 97 -2.61 -1.06 17.01
N ALA A 98 -3.58 -0.34 16.42
CA ALA A 98 -3.37 0.39 15.19
C ALA A 98 -2.25 1.42 15.34
N SER A 99 -2.25 2.18 16.43
CA SER A 99 -1.22 3.17 16.71
C SER A 99 0.16 2.52 16.88
N ALA A 100 0.24 1.40 17.59
CA ALA A 100 1.50 0.68 17.79
C ALA A 100 2.06 0.16 16.46
N VAL A 101 1.22 -0.40 15.60
CA VAL A 101 1.64 -0.89 14.28
C VAL A 101 2.10 0.27 13.40
N GLN A 102 1.38 1.37 13.41
CA GLN A 102 1.73 2.56 12.64
C GLN A 102 3.08 3.13 13.07
N VAL A 103 3.34 3.22 14.36
CA VAL A 103 4.64 3.67 14.88
C VAL A 103 5.75 2.72 14.44
N ALA A 104 5.52 1.42 14.49
CA ALA A 104 6.47 0.42 14.03
C ALA A 104 6.78 0.59 12.53
N LEU A 105 5.77 0.81 11.72
CA LEU A 105 5.94 1.06 10.27
C LEU A 105 6.76 2.33 10.02
N VAL A 106 6.45 3.40 10.71
CA VAL A 106 7.18 4.66 10.58
C VAL A 106 8.64 4.48 10.96
N ASN A 107 8.91 3.79 12.06
CA ASN A 107 10.30 3.60 12.52
C ASN A 107 11.10 2.69 11.60
N SER A 108 10.47 1.69 10.99
CA SER A 108 11.16 0.66 10.20
C SER A 108 11.19 0.97 8.71
N HIS A 109 10.17 1.61 8.17
CA HIS A 109 9.96 1.72 6.72
C HIS A 109 9.69 3.14 6.23
N TRP A 110 9.88 4.14 7.07
CA TRP A 110 9.56 5.53 6.71
C TRP A 110 10.24 5.98 5.43
N ALA A 111 11.54 5.76 5.33
CA ALA A 111 12.32 6.25 4.17
C ALA A 111 11.83 5.64 2.85
N ALA A 112 11.41 4.38 2.86
CA ALA A 112 10.96 3.68 1.67
C ALA A 112 9.50 4.00 1.31
N HIS A 113 8.67 4.30 2.30
CA HIS A 113 7.22 4.37 2.13
C HIS A 113 6.59 5.68 2.65
N LYS A 114 7.39 6.70 2.89
CA LYS A 114 6.90 7.98 3.43
C LYS A 114 5.76 8.59 2.60
N ASP A 115 5.72 8.31 1.32
CA ASP A 115 4.74 8.89 0.40
C ASP A 115 3.31 8.56 0.80
N TRP A 116 3.09 7.33 1.30
CA TRP A 116 1.75 6.88 1.67
C TRP A 116 1.59 6.67 3.19
N LEU A 117 2.69 6.46 3.92
CA LEU A 117 2.62 6.25 5.37
C LEU A 117 2.00 7.46 6.09
N LYS A 118 2.37 8.65 5.67
CA LYS A 118 1.82 9.88 6.24
C LYS A 118 0.30 9.95 6.09
N GLY A 119 -0.20 9.61 4.91
CA GLY A 119 -1.63 9.61 4.65
C GLY A 119 -2.37 8.52 5.43
N VAL A 120 -1.77 7.34 5.55
CA VAL A 120 -2.33 6.26 6.38
C VAL A 120 -2.41 6.72 7.84
N LYS A 121 -1.40 7.43 8.34
CA LYS A 121 -1.44 8.02 9.67
C LYS A 121 -2.65 8.95 9.84
N PHE A 122 -2.91 9.80 8.85
CA PHE A 122 -4.08 10.68 8.87
C PHE A 122 -5.39 9.90 8.92
N LEU A 123 -5.48 8.81 8.14
CA LEU A 123 -6.67 7.95 8.17
C LEU A 123 -6.87 7.35 9.56
N CYS A 124 -5.81 6.86 10.18
CA CYS A 124 -5.90 6.30 11.53
C CYS A 124 -6.34 7.35 12.56
N GLN A 125 -5.80 8.56 12.48
CA GLN A 125 -6.16 9.64 13.38
C GLN A 125 -7.62 10.07 13.21
N LEU A 126 -8.09 10.17 11.97
CA LEU A 126 -9.48 10.49 11.68
C LEU A 126 -10.41 9.39 12.17
N ALA A 127 -10.06 8.12 11.95
CA ALA A 127 -10.85 7.00 12.42
C ALA A 127 -10.97 7.01 13.94
N GLN A 128 -9.86 7.22 14.64
CA GLN A 128 -9.86 7.31 16.09
C GLN A 128 -10.76 8.45 16.59
N LYS A 129 -10.80 9.55 15.86
CA LYS A 129 -11.57 10.72 16.24
C LYS A 129 -13.06 10.58 15.89
N LYS A 130 -13.37 9.96 14.75
CA LYS A 130 -14.73 9.94 14.19
C LYS A 130 -15.48 8.62 14.36
N MET A 131 -14.76 7.52 14.52
CA MET A 131 -15.34 6.18 14.57
C MET A 131 -15.36 5.61 15.99
N GLN A 132 -15.10 6.42 16.98
CA GLN A 132 -15.20 6.00 18.38
C GLN A 132 -16.63 5.69 18.78
#